data_984839bde1cc374147aa64a2f990ffeb
#
_entry.id   984839bde1cc374147aa64a2f990ffeb
#
_cell.length_a   1.000
_cell.length_b   1.000
_cell.length_c   1.000
_cell.angle_alpha   90.00
_cell.angle_beta   90.00
_cell.angle_gamma   90.00
#
_symmetry.space_group_name_H-M   'P 1'
#
loop_
_entity.id
_entity.type
_entity.pdbx_description
1 polymer ?
#
loop_
_entity_poly.entity_id
_entity_poly.type
_entity_poly.pdbx_seq_one_letter_code
_entity_poly.pdbx_strand_id
1 'polypeptide(L)'
;MTRRDFLRKLSRKKALQLIKPSPEIRDVYLRKSQSRLESARHLFSIDKFEESTEMAYFAMFHSVMALFFACGIRCENHTVAGWLLADVFGMDTTIFESARKERLDKEYYIPSAQVRPDVEALIRTAESFNGVLLDKIERLTLEDIEDYRIRFKNLLT
;
A
#
# COMPACT_ATOMS: atom_id res chain seq x y z
N MET A 1 17.35 -17.30 5.85
CA MET A 1 16.92 -16.79 4.52
C MET A 1 17.04 -15.29 4.53
N THR A 2 17.82 -14.73 3.61
CA THR A 2 18.00 -13.29 3.51
C THR A 2 16.76 -12.62 2.88
N ARG A 3 16.62 -11.29 3.03
CA ARG A 3 15.57 -10.52 2.35
C ARG A 3 15.62 -10.73 0.83
N ARG A 4 16.82 -10.75 0.26
CA ARG A 4 17.01 -10.98 -1.19
C ARG A 4 16.56 -12.38 -1.60
N ASP A 5 16.86 -13.42 -0.82
CA ASP A 5 16.40 -14.78 -1.10
C ASP A 5 14.87 -14.88 -1.09
N PHE A 6 14.24 -14.18 -0.15
CA PHE A 6 12.79 -14.12 -0.07
C PHE A 6 12.18 -13.44 -1.30
N LEU A 7 12.73 -12.31 -1.72
CA LEU A 7 12.28 -11.61 -2.94
C LEU A 7 12.43 -12.50 -4.19
N ARG A 8 13.56 -13.19 -4.33
CA ARG A 8 13.77 -14.12 -5.44
C ARG A 8 12.78 -15.29 -5.42
N LYS A 9 12.45 -15.81 -4.25
CA LYS A 9 11.44 -16.87 -4.09
C LYS A 9 10.07 -16.41 -4.56
N LEU A 10 9.64 -15.21 -4.18
CA LEU A 10 8.38 -14.61 -4.63
C LEU A 10 8.38 -14.36 -6.15
N SER A 11 9.50 -13.91 -6.69
CA SER A 11 9.64 -13.69 -8.12
C SER A 11 9.50 -15.00 -8.92
N ARG A 12 10.12 -16.09 -8.46
CA ARG A 12 9.96 -17.41 -9.08
C ARG A 12 8.51 -17.91 -9.06
N LYS A 13 7.75 -17.55 -8.03
CA LYS A 13 6.32 -17.86 -7.90
C LYS A 13 5.40 -16.90 -8.64
N LYS A 14 5.94 -15.91 -9.34
CA LYS A 14 5.20 -14.84 -10.03
C LYS A 14 4.34 -13.97 -9.11
N ALA A 15 4.56 -14.05 -7.80
CA ALA A 15 3.92 -13.17 -6.81
C ALA A 15 4.59 -11.79 -6.72
N LEU A 16 5.76 -11.66 -7.32
CA LEU A 16 6.54 -10.43 -7.45
C LEU A 16 7.19 -10.41 -8.82
N GLN A 17 6.77 -9.51 -9.71
CA GLN A 17 7.30 -9.47 -11.08
C GLN A 17 7.05 -8.14 -11.77
N LEU A 18 7.85 -7.88 -12.81
CA LEU A 18 7.54 -6.83 -13.77
C LEU A 18 6.50 -7.33 -14.76
N ILE A 19 5.51 -6.49 -14.98
CA ILE A 19 4.49 -6.65 -16.01
C ILE A 19 4.47 -5.38 -16.86
N LYS A 20 3.65 -5.35 -17.90
CA LYS A 20 3.43 -4.10 -18.64
C LYS A 20 2.76 -3.07 -17.75
N PRO A 21 3.23 -1.81 -17.69
CA PRO A 21 2.52 -0.74 -17.02
C PRO A 21 1.05 -0.68 -17.45
N SER A 22 0.14 -0.58 -16.49
CA SER A 22 -1.30 -0.65 -16.76
C SER A 22 -2.04 0.53 -16.16
N PRO A 23 -2.33 1.58 -16.94
CA PRO A 23 -3.19 2.67 -16.48
C PRO A 23 -4.60 2.21 -16.10
N GLU A 24 -5.10 1.15 -16.73
CA GLU A 24 -6.42 0.60 -16.46
C GLU A 24 -6.50 -0.03 -15.07
N ILE A 25 -5.53 -0.88 -14.73
CA ILE A 25 -5.46 -1.51 -13.39
C ILE A 25 -5.15 -0.47 -12.32
N ARG A 26 -4.25 0.48 -12.61
CA ARG A 26 -4.02 1.65 -11.75
C ARG A 26 -5.33 2.32 -11.35
N ASP A 27 -6.18 2.63 -12.31
CA ASP A 27 -7.44 3.32 -12.06
C ASP A 27 -8.43 2.47 -11.26
N VAL A 28 -8.44 1.16 -11.47
CA VAL A 28 -9.21 0.22 -10.63
C VAL A 28 -8.79 0.32 -9.18
N TYR A 29 -7.49 0.32 -8.90
CA TYR A 29 -6.99 0.42 -7.52
C TYR A 29 -7.19 1.80 -6.91
N LEU A 30 -7.14 2.88 -7.69
CA LEU A 30 -7.50 4.20 -7.20
C LEU A 30 -8.98 4.25 -6.76
N ARG A 31 -9.88 3.67 -7.52
CA ARG A 31 -11.30 3.57 -7.14
C ARG A 31 -11.49 2.69 -5.91
N LYS A 32 -10.79 1.56 -5.82
CA LYS A 32 -10.82 0.70 -4.63
C LYS A 32 -10.32 1.45 -3.38
N SER A 33 -9.23 2.20 -3.51
CA SER A 33 -8.70 3.02 -2.43
C SER A 33 -9.72 4.02 -1.92
N GLN A 34 -10.35 4.75 -2.82
CA GLN A 34 -11.42 5.70 -2.51
C GLN A 34 -12.59 5.02 -1.79
N SER A 35 -13.06 3.90 -2.33
CA SER A 35 -14.17 3.13 -1.75
C SER A 35 -13.85 2.62 -0.35
N ARG A 36 -12.63 2.16 -0.10
CA ARG A 36 -12.21 1.70 1.24
C ARG A 36 -12.13 2.85 2.24
N LEU A 37 -11.72 4.02 1.80
CA LEU A 37 -11.68 5.20 2.66
C LEU A 37 -13.10 5.67 3.04
N GLU A 38 -14.03 5.65 2.09
CA GLU A 38 -15.45 5.92 2.36
C GLU A 38 -16.03 4.90 3.34
N SER A 39 -15.72 3.62 3.17
CA SER A 39 -16.12 2.57 4.09
C SER A 39 -15.55 2.79 5.49
N ALA A 40 -14.29 3.20 5.59
CA ALA A 40 -13.66 3.52 6.89
C ALA A 40 -14.42 4.64 7.62
N ARG A 41 -14.78 5.70 6.92
CA ARG A 41 -15.55 6.81 7.50
C ARG A 41 -16.95 6.37 7.94
N HIS A 42 -17.62 5.56 7.13
CA HIS A 42 -18.95 5.05 7.46
C HIS A 42 -18.91 4.17 8.70
N LEU A 43 -18.00 3.20 8.75
CA LEU A 43 -17.82 2.32 9.89
C LEU A 43 -17.42 3.08 11.16
N PHE A 44 -16.61 4.10 11.02
CA PHE A 44 -16.29 5.03 12.12
C PHE A 44 -17.54 5.72 12.67
N SER A 45 -18.45 6.17 11.79
CA SER A 45 -19.67 6.87 12.18
C SER A 45 -20.64 6.02 13.00
N ILE A 46 -20.55 4.71 12.90
CA ILE A 46 -21.36 3.75 13.65
C ILE A 46 -20.56 2.98 14.71
N ASP A 47 -19.45 3.53 15.14
CA ASP A 47 -18.58 2.99 16.19
C ASP A 47 -17.98 1.60 15.91
N LYS A 48 -17.86 1.24 14.64
CA LYS A 48 -17.17 0.03 14.18
C LYS A 48 -15.68 0.31 14.00
N PHE A 49 -14.95 0.51 15.11
CA PHE A 49 -13.59 1.01 15.11
C PHE A 49 -12.57 0.02 14.56
N GLU A 50 -12.70 -1.26 14.88
CA GLU A 50 -11.81 -2.29 14.36
C GLU A 50 -11.92 -2.40 12.84
N GLU A 51 -13.13 -2.50 12.32
CA GLU A 51 -13.41 -2.60 10.88
C GLU A 51 -13.03 -1.29 10.16
N SER A 52 -13.26 -0.15 10.80
CA SER A 52 -12.82 1.15 10.26
C SER A 52 -11.30 1.22 10.11
N THR A 53 -10.55 0.75 11.11
CA THR A 53 -9.08 0.64 11.08
C THR A 53 -8.62 -0.24 9.91
N GLU A 54 -9.25 -1.38 9.72
CA GLU A 54 -8.94 -2.29 8.63
C GLU A 54 -9.18 -1.64 7.26
N MET A 55 -10.30 -0.97 7.08
CA MET A 55 -10.63 -0.29 5.83
C MET A 55 -9.67 0.89 5.55
N ALA A 56 -9.27 1.64 6.55
CA ALA A 56 -8.27 2.71 6.40
C ALA A 56 -6.93 2.16 5.92
N TYR A 57 -6.48 1.03 6.47
CA TYR A 57 -5.27 0.37 6.00
C TYR A 57 -5.41 -0.10 4.54
N PHE A 58 -6.51 -0.76 4.18
CA PHE A 58 -6.74 -1.21 2.80
C PHE A 58 -6.83 -0.05 1.81
N ALA A 59 -7.37 1.10 2.23
CA ALA A 59 -7.35 2.29 1.41
C ALA A 59 -5.92 2.72 1.05
N MET A 60 -5.01 2.69 2.03
CA MET A 60 -3.59 2.98 1.81
C MET A 60 -2.93 1.92 0.93
N PHE A 61 -3.16 0.64 1.22
CA PHE A 61 -2.60 -0.47 0.44
C PHE A 61 -3.03 -0.43 -1.03
N HIS A 62 -4.29 -0.13 -1.31
CA HIS A 62 -4.78 -0.02 -2.69
C HIS A 62 -4.19 1.18 -3.43
N SER A 63 -3.91 2.29 -2.75
CA SER A 63 -3.19 3.41 -3.38
C SER A 63 -1.75 3.03 -3.73
N VAL A 64 -1.10 2.22 -2.88
CA VAL A 64 0.22 1.65 -3.18
C VAL A 64 0.16 0.72 -4.41
N MET A 65 -0.85 -0.13 -4.49
CA MET A 65 -1.06 -0.99 -5.65
C MET A 65 -1.27 -0.17 -6.92
N ALA A 66 -2.00 0.94 -6.85
CA ALA A 66 -2.19 1.84 -7.97
C ALA A 66 -0.85 2.37 -8.50
N LEU A 67 0.05 2.82 -7.60
CA LEU A 67 1.39 3.25 -7.97
C LEU A 67 2.18 2.11 -8.63
N PHE A 68 2.13 0.92 -8.07
CA PHE A 68 2.87 -0.23 -8.60
C PHE A 68 2.39 -0.60 -9.99
N PHE A 69 1.09 -0.71 -10.22
CA PHE A 69 0.55 -1.02 -11.55
C PHE A 69 0.79 0.10 -12.56
N ALA A 70 0.81 1.36 -12.13
CA ALA A 70 1.22 2.47 -12.99
C ALA A 70 2.65 2.28 -13.53
N CYS A 71 3.53 1.66 -12.74
CA CYS A 71 4.93 1.36 -13.11
C CYS A 71 5.12 -0.06 -13.67
N GLY A 72 4.08 -0.87 -13.72
CA GLY A 72 4.17 -2.26 -14.18
C GLY A 72 4.89 -3.18 -13.19
N ILE A 73 4.64 -2.99 -11.89
CA ILE A 73 5.13 -3.86 -10.82
C ILE A 73 3.95 -4.59 -10.20
N ARG A 74 3.99 -5.92 -10.23
CA ARG A 74 3.03 -6.78 -9.53
C ARG A 74 3.64 -7.26 -8.22
N CYS A 75 2.96 -7.02 -7.12
CA CYS A 75 3.37 -7.46 -5.78
C CYS A 75 2.15 -7.91 -4.99
N GLU A 76 2.10 -9.19 -4.62
CA GLU A 76 1.00 -9.79 -3.88
C GLU A 76 1.29 -9.90 -2.37
N ASN A 77 2.45 -9.42 -1.92
CA ASN A 77 2.87 -9.54 -0.52
C ASN A 77 2.89 -8.17 0.16
N HIS A 78 2.12 -8.01 1.22
CA HIS A 78 1.98 -6.75 1.95
C HIS A 78 3.30 -6.26 2.58
N THR A 79 4.10 -7.17 3.12
CA THR A 79 5.41 -6.83 3.69
C THR A 79 6.37 -6.33 2.61
N VAL A 80 6.41 -7.02 1.49
CA VAL A 80 7.25 -6.65 0.36
C VAL A 80 6.81 -5.34 -0.27
N ALA A 81 5.51 -5.04 -0.27
CA ALA A 81 5.01 -3.74 -0.73
C ALA A 81 5.66 -2.57 0.01
N GLY A 82 5.77 -2.68 1.34
CA GLY A 82 6.50 -1.68 2.15
C GLY A 82 7.98 -1.57 1.77
N TRP A 83 8.64 -2.69 1.53
CA TRP A 83 10.04 -2.67 1.08
C TRP A 83 10.22 -2.01 -0.28
N LEU A 84 9.32 -2.28 -1.22
CA LEU A 84 9.37 -1.66 -2.55
C LEU A 84 9.12 -0.15 -2.48
N LEU A 85 8.20 0.30 -1.65
CA LEU A 85 7.98 1.74 -1.45
C LEU A 85 9.26 2.45 -1.01
N ALA A 86 10.02 1.85 -0.09
CA ALA A 86 11.29 2.41 0.37
C ALA A 86 12.40 2.28 -0.68
N ASP A 87 12.64 1.06 -1.17
CA ASP A 87 13.85 0.73 -1.94
C ASP A 87 13.73 1.10 -3.43
N VAL A 88 12.54 1.01 -4.00
CA VAL A 88 12.30 1.38 -5.41
C VAL A 88 11.88 2.83 -5.54
N PHE A 89 10.91 3.25 -4.73
CA PHE A 89 10.28 4.57 -4.86
C PHE A 89 10.87 5.64 -3.94
N GLY A 90 11.76 5.26 -3.02
CA GLY A 90 12.43 6.20 -2.12
C GLY A 90 11.47 6.92 -1.16
N MET A 91 10.34 6.29 -0.82
CA MET A 91 9.33 6.88 0.05
C MET A 91 9.57 6.52 1.52
N ASP A 92 9.19 7.44 2.42
CA ASP A 92 9.08 7.12 3.84
C ASP A 92 7.88 6.17 4.05
N THR A 93 8.14 5.01 4.65
CA THR A 93 7.14 3.97 4.87
C THR A 93 6.62 3.91 6.30
N THR A 94 7.03 4.83 7.18
CA THR A 94 6.68 4.83 8.60
C THR A 94 5.17 4.74 8.82
N ILE A 95 4.40 5.58 8.12
CA ILE A 95 2.93 5.61 8.21
C ILE A 95 2.31 4.30 7.73
N PHE A 96 2.75 3.83 6.56
CA PHE A 96 2.23 2.59 5.96
C PHE A 96 2.53 1.37 6.84
N GLU A 97 3.75 1.25 7.34
CA GLU A 97 4.16 0.14 8.21
C GLU A 97 3.45 0.18 9.57
N SER A 98 3.25 1.36 10.14
CA SER A 98 2.49 1.54 11.36
C SER A 98 1.03 1.10 11.20
N ALA A 99 0.37 1.49 10.11
CA ALA A 99 -1.00 1.09 9.81
C ALA A 99 -1.12 -0.42 9.56
N ARG A 100 -0.15 -1.01 8.86
CA ARG A 100 -0.10 -2.46 8.63
C ARG A 100 0.03 -3.23 9.94
N LYS A 101 0.92 -2.79 10.83
CA LYS A 101 1.10 -3.40 12.15
C LYS A 101 -0.17 -3.30 12.98
N GLU A 102 -0.79 -2.14 13.02
CA GLU A 102 -2.01 -1.91 13.77
C GLU A 102 -3.16 -2.81 13.29
N ARG A 103 -3.32 -2.98 11.98
CA ARG A 103 -4.28 -3.93 11.41
C ARG A 103 -3.99 -5.36 11.87
N LEU A 104 -2.73 -5.82 11.79
CA LEU A 104 -2.33 -7.17 12.19
C LEU A 104 -2.58 -7.42 13.69
N ASP A 105 -2.22 -6.48 14.54
CA ASP A 105 -2.43 -6.58 15.98
C ASP A 105 -3.91 -6.75 16.33
N LYS A 106 -4.81 -6.13 15.55
CA LYS A 106 -6.26 -6.21 15.75
C LYS A 106 -6.90 -7.47 15.19
N GLU A 107 -6.36 -7.99 14.10
CA GLU A 107 -6.88 -9.20 13.47
C GLU A 107 -6.54 -10.46 14.25
N TYR A 108 -5.33 -10.52 14.84
CA TYR A 108 -4.79 -11.76 15.43
C TYR A 108 -4.62 -11.73 16.96
N TYR A 109 -4.74 -10.60 17.60
CA TYR A 109 -4.56 -10.45 19.04
C TYR A 109 -5.80 -9.83 19.69
N ILE A 110 -5.95 -10.02 21.02
CA ILE A 110 -7.02 -9.37 21.76
C ILE A 110 -6.85 -7.86 21.61
N PRO A 111 -7.83 -7.17 21.03
CA PRO A 111 -7.68 -5.75 20.76
C PRO A 111 -7.56 -4.97 22.04
N SER A 112 -6.54 -4.12 22.15
CA SER A 112 -6.62 -2.96 23.02
C SER A 112 -7.82 -2.14 22.57
N ALA A 113 -8.64 -1.68 23.52
CA ALA A 113 -9.80 -0.86 23.20
C ALA A 113 -9.38 0.30 22.29
N GLN A 114 -9.86 0.29 21.04
CA GLN A 114 -9.66 1.42 20.16
C GLN A 114 -10.57 2.54 20.59
N VAL A 115 -9.95 3.68 20.83
CA VAL A 115 -10.69 4.88 21.15
C VAL A 115 -10.95 5.71 19.89
N ARG A 116 -12.10 6.36 19.86
CA ARG A 116 -12.55 7.18 18.73
C ARG A 116 -11.48 8.16 18.19
N PRO A 117 -10.74 8.93 19.00
CA PRO A 117 -9.73 9.86 18.49
C PRO A 117 -8.60 9.17 17.72
N ASP A 118 -8.20 7.95 18.09
CA ASP A 118 -7.11 7.22 17.44
C ASP A 118 -7.55 6.75 16.04
N VAL A 119 -8.77 6.27 15.91
CA VAL A 119 -9.33 5.82 14.62
C VAL A 119 -9.57 7.01 13.69
N GLU A 120 -10.07 8.13 14.23
CA GLU A 120 -10.24 9.36 13.46
C GLU A 120 -8.89 9.88 12.92
N ALA A 121 -7.86 9.87 13.78
CA ALA A 121 -6.50 10.24 13.37
C ALA A 121 -5.96 9.32 12.27
N LEU A 122 -6.19 8.01 12.37
CA LEU A 122 -5.78 7.03 11.36
C LEU A 122 -6.46 7.30 10.01
N ILE A 123 -7.75 7.61 10.00
CA ILE A 123 -8.48 7.95 8.77
C ILE A 123 -7.88 9.19 8.11
N ARG A 124 -7.61 10.24 8.87
CA ARG A 124 -6.95 11.46 8.35
C ARG A 124 -5.55 11.16 7.80
N THR A 125 -4.81 10.32 8.49
CA THR A 125 -3.48 9.87 8.06
C THR A 125 -3.58 9.11 6.73
N ALA A 126 -4.57 8.22 6.58
CA ALA A 126 -4.82 7.50 5.34
C ALA A 126 -5.19 8.43 4.19
N GLU A 127 -6.01 9.45 4.44
CA GLU A 127 -6.35 10.49 3.46
C GLU A 127 -5.10 11.22 2.97
N SER A 128 -4.25 11.66 3.90
CA SER A 128 -3.01 12.37 3.57
C SER A 128 -2.03 11.48 2.81
N PHE A 129 -1.86 10.23 3.24
CA PHE A 129 -1.02 9.26 2.56
C PHE A 129 -1.50 9.01 1.11
N ASN A 130 -2.79 8.79 0.93
CA ASN A 130 -3.38 8.57 -0.39
C ASN A 130 -3.21 9.81 -1.29
N GLY A 131 -3.31 11.01 -0.72
CA GLY A 131 -3.04 12.27 -1.44
C GLY A 131 -1.62 12.33 -1.97
N VAL A 132 -0.63 11.93 -1.17
CA VAL A 132 0.78 11.88 -1.59
C VAL A 132 0.98 10.86 -2.71
N LEU A 133 0.38 9.67 -2.60
CA LEU A 133 0.46 8.63 -3.62
C LEU A 133 -0.21 9.08 -4.93
N LEU A 134 -1.37 9.70 -4.86
CA LEU A 134 -2.08 10.21 -6.04
C LEU A 134 -1.27 11.28 -6.75
N ASP A 135 -0.71 12.25 -6.02
CA ASP A 135 0.16 13.29 -6.60
C ASP A 135 1.37 12.66 -7.30
N LYS A 136 2.00 11.68 -6.67
CA LYS A 136 3.13 10.95 -7.28
C LYS A 136 2.72 10.23 -8.56
N ILE A 137 1.58 9.57 -8.57
CA ILE A 137 1.05 8.87 -9.76
C ILE A 137 0.77 9.85 -10.90
N GLU A 138 0.15 11.00 -10.60
CA GLU A 138 -0.19 12.01 -11.60
C GLU A 138 1.06 12.68 -12.22
N ARG A 139 2.15 12.73 -11.47
CA ARG A 139 3.43 13.32 -11.93
C ARG A 139 4.36 12.34 -12.62
N LEU A 140 4.02 11.06 -12.69
CA LEU A 140 4.87 10.04 -13.31
C LEU A 140 5.11 10.35 -14.79
N THR A 141 6.39 10.39 -15.16
CA THR A 141 6.84 10.43 -16.55
C THR A 141 7.23 9.03 -17.01
N LEU A 142 7.36 8.82 -18.32
CA LEU A 142 7.88 7.57 -18.87
C LEU A 142 9.29 7.26 -18.37
N GLU A 143 10.10 8.29 -18.20
CA GLU A 143 11.46 8.17 -17.65
C GLU A 143 11.43 7.70 -16.19
N ASP A 144 10.57 8.27 -15.36
CA ASP A 144 10.38 7.83 -13.97
C ASP A 144 9.99 6.35 -13.90
N ILE A 145 9.04 5.93 -14.71
CA ILE A 145 8.58 4.55 -14.76
C ILE A 145 9.73 3.62 -15.12
N GLU A 146 10.54 3.95 -16.13
CA GLU A 146 11.68 3.14 -16.53
C GLU A 146 12.73 3.07 -15.41
N ASP A 147 13.03 4.17 -14.73
CA ASP A 147 13.97 4.21 -13.61
C ASP A 147 13.50 3.32 -12.44
N TYR A 148 12.22 3.36 -12.08
CA TYR A 148 11.66 2.50 -11.04
C TYR A 148 11.73 1.01 -11.43
N ARG A 149 11.48 0.70 -12.68
CA ARG A 149 11.58 -0.67 -13.20
C ARG A 149 13.02 -1.19 -13.16
N ILE A 150 13.99 -0.36 -13.46
CA ILE A 150 15.42 -0.69 -13.33
C ILE A 150 15.79 -0.94 -11.87
N ARG A 151 15.39 -0.07 -10.96
CA ARG A 151 15.62 -0.25 -9.51
C ARG A 151 15.01 -1.56 -9.00
N PHE A 152 13.80 -1.88 -9.45
CA PHE A 152 13.15 -3.15 -9.11
C PHE A 152 13.98 -4.35 -9.57
N LYS A 153 14.45 -4.37 -10.82
CA LYS A 153 15.32 -5.44 -11.33
C LYS A 153 16.58 -5.61 -10.47
N ASN A 154 17.19 -4.50 -10.08
CA ASN A 154 18.43 -4.51 -9.30
C ASN A 154 18.23 -5.11 -7.89
N LEU A 155 17.02 -5.03 -7.32
CA LEU A 155 16.73 -5.70 -6.06
C LEU A 155 16.73 -7.23 -6.16
N LEU A 156 16.46 -7.78 -7.34
CA LEU A 156 16.38 -9.22 -7.59
C LEU A 156 17.72 -9.84 -8.02
N THR A 157 18.65 -9.03 -8.47
CA THR A 157 19.99 -9.47 -8.86
C THR A 157 20.92 -9.50 -7.67
#